data_d692784bb14f26773ad5c54092331ec8
#
_entry.id   d692784bb14f26773ad5c54092331ec8
#
_cell.length_a   1.000
_cell.length_b   1.000
_cell.length_c   1.000
_cell.angle_alpha   90.00
_cell.angle_beta   90.00
_cell.angle_gamma   90.00
#
_symmetry.space_group_name_H-M   'P 1'
#
loop_
_entity.id
_entity.type
_entity.pdbx_description
1 polymer ?
#
loop_
_entity_poly.entity_id
_entity_poly.type
_entity_poly.pdbx_seq_one_letter_code
_entity_poly.pdbx_strand_id
1 'polypeptide(L)'
;VEKYRREAMEVSMPQFLVGFKCPPAADGAALMRQDIIADIACDILLGDSSPLYQRLYDKGLINGSFGGGFDQLPGIAYLYAGGDSDAPETVVRAILDEAQRLAREGVDEAFYQQLRRASFGSTLRALNSFENIAVSVADGAFRGFDPFRFPEVYDSVTRADVEAFLRESIVEERSALSILIPKKEGASQ
;
A
#
# COMPACT_ATOMS: atom_id res chain seq x y z
N VAL A 1 -4.02 20.36 8.84
CA VAL A 1 -4.54 19.35 7.90
C VAL A 1 -5.48 18.45 8.68
N GLU A 2 -6.69 18.24 8.18
CA GLU A 2 -7.69 17.36 8.78
C GLU A 2 -7.20 15.92 8.64
N LYS A 3 -7.10 15.21 9.77
CA LYS A 3 -6.62 13.81 9.80
C LYS A 3 -7.76 12.78 9.80
N TYR A 4 -8.98 13.22 10.07
CA TYR A 4 -10.17 12.37 10.13
C TYR A 4 -11.36 13.08 9.50
N ARG A 5 -12.04 12.42 8.58
CA ARG A 5 -13.24 12.92 7.94
C ARG A 5 -14.28 11.80 7.84
N ARG A 6 -15.52 12.11 8.18
CA ARG A 6 -16.65 11.20 8.05
C ARG A 6 -17.83 11.93 7.42
N GLU A 7 -18.30 11.42 6.29
CA GLU A 7 -19.39 12.04 5.52
C GLU A 7 -20.48 11.03 5.18
N ALA A 8 -21.75 11.50 5.17
CA ALA A 8 -22.87 10.73 4.68
C ALA A 8 -23.07 10.93 3.18
N MET A 9 -23.00 9.85 2.42
CA MET A 9 -23.14 9.84 0.96
C MET A 9 -24.08 8.74 0.48
N GLU A 10 -24.41 8.73 -0.80
CA GLU A 10 -25.23 7.68 -1.43
C GLU A 10 -24.37 6.44 -1.71
N VAL A 11 -24.02 5.73 -0.66
CA VAL A 11 -23.30 4.46 -0.69
C VAL A 11 -24.15 3.38 -0.04
N SER A 12 -23.99 2.13 -0.47
CA SER A 12 -24.77 0.99 0.06
C SER A 12 -24.27 0.50 1.40
N MET A 13 -22.98 0.67 1.68
CA MET A 13 -22.33 0.30 2.93
C MET A 13 -21.17 1.26 3.24
N PRO A 14 -20.69 1.32 4.49
CA PRO A 14 -19.58 2.19 4.82
C PRO A 14 -18.31 1.84 4.05
N GLN A 15 -17.64 2.87 3.54
CA GLN A 15 -16.38 2.77 2.82
C GLN A 15 -15.33 3.60 3.53
N PHE A 16 -14.10 3.17 3.49
CA PHE A 16 -13.00 3.94 4.07
C PHE A 16 -11.78 3.98 3.16
N LEU A 17 -11.00 5.02 3.35
CA LEU A 17 -9.66 5.17 2.79
C LEU A 17 -8.76 5.75 3.88
N VAL A 18 -7.69 5.03 4.22
CA VAL A 18 -6.62 5.52 5.07
C VAL A 18 -5.37 5.73 4.22
N GLY A 19 -4.73 6.88 4.37
CA GLY A 19 -3.44 7.18 3.74
C GLY A 19 -2.37 7.42 4.80
N PHE A 20 -1.15 6.95 4.53
CA PHE A 20 0.02 7.14 5.36
C PHE A 20 1.07 7.91 4.56
N LYS A 21 1.41 9.10 5.01
CA LYS A 21 2.42 9.93 4.34
C LYS A 21 3.81 9.32 4.52
N CYS A 22 4.45 8.99 3.42
CA CYS A 22 5.81 8.44 3.37
C CYS A 22 6.83 9.53 3.04
N PRO A 23 8.10 9.38 3.44
CA PRO A 23 9.18 10.22 2.93
C PRO A 23 9.34 9.97 1.42
N PRO A 24 9.31 11.01 0.56
CA PRO A 24 9.56 10.80 -0.86
C PRO A 24 11.03 10.49 -1.11
N ALA A 25 11.31 9.60 -2.08
CA ALA A 25 12.66 9.41 -2.58
C ALA A 25 13.15 10.66 -3.33
N ALA A 26 14.47 10.82 -3.42
CA ALA A 26 15.05 12.01 -4.02
C ALA A 26 14.84 12.05 -5.54
N ASP A 27 15.27 11.00 -6.26
CA ASP A 27 15.22 10.93 -7.72
C ASP A 27 15.66 9.55 -8.25
N GLY A 28 15.47 9.34 -9.53
CA GLY A 28 16.11 8.30 -10.34
C GLY A 28 16.03 6.90 -9.74
N ALA A 29 17.17 6.27 -9.54
CA ALA A 29 17.24 4.90 -9.01
C ALA A 29 16.68 4.76 -7.60
N ALA A 30 16.70 5.82 -6.79
CA ALA A 30 16.10 5.84 -5.46
C ALA A 30 14.57 5.76 -5.52
N LEU A 31 13.94 6.39 -6.52
CA LEU A 31 12.50 6.28 -6.77
C LEU A 31 12.10 4.84 -7.10
N MET A 32 12.79 4.21 -8.07
CA MET A 32 12.53 2.81 -8.43
C MET A 32 12.72 1.88 -7.25
N ARG A 33 13.77 2.09 -6.46
CA ARG A 33 14.04 1.26 -5.29
C ARG A 33 12.95 1.41 -4.22
N GLN A 34 12.47 2.63 -4.00
CA GLN A 34 11.38 2.87 -3.07
C GLN A 34 10.06 2.25 -3.55
N ASP A 35 9.74 2.32 -4.85
CA ASP A 35 8.58 1.65 -5.44
C ASP A 35 8.62 0.14 -5.13
N ILE A 36 9.74 -0.52 -5.40
CA ILE A 36 9.90 -1.97 -5.16
C ILE A 36 9.77 -2.31 -3.67
N ILE A 37 10.41 -1.54 -2.78
CA ILE A 37 10.31 -1.76 -1.33
C ILE A 37 8.87 -1.59 -0.86
N ALA A 38 8.19 -0.55 -1.33
CA ALA A 38 6.83 -0.23 -0.92
C ALA A 38 5.81 -1.26 -1.46
N ASP A 39 5.98 -1.74 -2.71
CA ASP A 39 5.13 -2.81 -3.27
C ASP A 39 5.23 -4.09 -2.43
N ILE A 40 6.45 -4.54 -2.11
CA ILE A 40 6.65 -5.71 -1.27
C ILE A 40 6.09 -5.48 0.14
N ALA A 41 6.26 -4.27 0.70
CA ALA A 41 5.71 -3.91 2.00
C ALA A 41 4.18 -3.91 2.01
N CYS A 42 3.54 -3.39 0.94
CA CYS A 42 2.09 -3.44 0.76
C CYS A 42 1.59 -4.89 0.71
N ASP A 43 2.23 -5.74 -0.08
CA ASP A 43 1.84 -7.16 -0.18
C ASP A 43 1.99 -7.90 1.17
N ILE A 44 3.06 -7.62 1.93
CA ILE A 44 3.28 -8.19 3.25
C ILE A 44 2.22 -7.75 4.25
N LEU A 45 1.82 -6.48 4.21
CA LEU A 45 0.89 -5.91 5.19
C LEU A 45 -0.57 -6.10 4.78
N LEU A 46 -0.91 -5.82 3.51
CA LEU A 46 -2.27 -5.66 3.01
C LEU A 46 -2.70 -6.70 1.98
N GLY A 47 -1.75 -7.43 1.38
CA GLY A 47 -2.03 -8.38 0.30
C GLY A 47 -2.91 -9.55 0.75
N ASP A 48 -3.63 -10.17 -0.18
CA ASP A 48 -4.59 -11.25 0.07
C ASP A 48 -3.98 -12.45 0.82
N SER A 49 -2.69 -12.68 0.64
CA SER A 49 -1.94 -13.74 1.33
C SER A 49 -1.40 -13.32 2.70
N SER A 50 -1.57 -12.05 3.10
CA SER A 50 -1.06 -11.56 4.38
C SER A 50 -1.88 -12.12 5.55
N PRO A 51 -1.22 -12.39 6.69
CA PRO A 51 -1.94 -12.81 7.90
C PRO A 51 -2.96 -11.77 8.40
N LEU A 52 -2.71 -10.48 8.15
CA LEU A 52 -3.66 -9.42 8.49
C LEU A 52 -4.94 -9.53 7.66
N TYR A 53 -4.80 -9.62 6.32
CA TYR A 53 -5.94 -9.74 5.42
C TYR A 53 -6.82 -10.93 5.82
N GLN A 54 -6.23 -12.11 5.97
CA GLN A 54 -6.95 -13.33 6.33
C GLN A 54 -7.72 -13.17 7.66
N ARG A 55 -7.07 -12.63 8.69
CA ARG A 55 -7.73 -12.39 10.00
C ARG A 55 -8.90 -11.40 9.90
N LEU A 56 -8.78 -10.34 9.11
CA LEU A 56 -9.84 -9.35 8.95
C LEU A 56 -10.98 -9.92 8.11
N TYR A 57 -10.67 -10.67 7.06
CA TYR A 57 -11.65 -11.32 6.18
C TYR A 57 -12.46 -12.39 6.93
N ASP A 58 -11.79 -13.27 7.68
CA ASP A 58 -12.44 -14.31 8.49
C ASP A 58 -13.37 -13.74 9.56
N LYS A 59 -13.05 -12.55 10.09
CA LYS A 59 -13.91 -11.83 11.04
C LYS A 59 -15.03 -11.03 10.37
N GLY A 60 -15.11 -11.02 9.06
CA GLY A 60 -16.08 -10.23 8.31
C GLY A 60 -15.89 -8.72 8.45
N LEU A 61 -14.69 -8.25 8.84
CA LEU A 61 -14.38 -6.83 8.97
C LEU A 61 -14.03 -6.18 7.63
N ILE A 62 -13.63 -6.96 6.65
CA ILE A 62 -13.37 -6.57 5.26
C ILE A 62 -13.99 -7.57 4.30
N ASN A 63 -14.13 -7.19 3.05
CA ASN A 63 -14.53 -8.05 1.95
C ASN A 63 -13.53 -7.96 0.78
N GLY A 64 -13.87 -8.50 -0.38
CA GLY A 64 -13.01 -8.50 -1.56
C GLY A 64 -12.74 -7.11 -2.17
N SER A 65 -13.35 -6.03 -1.66
CA SER A 65 -13.02 -4.66 -2.05
C SER A 65 -11.82 -4.08 -1.31
N PHE A 66 -11.38 -4.73 -0.21
CA PHE A 66 -10.24 -4.26 0.56
C PHE A 66 -8.93 -4.46 -0.20
N GLY A 67 -8.13 -3.43 -0.21
CA GLY A 67 -6.79 -3.44 -0.79
C GLY A 67 -6.04 -2.16 -0.47
N GLY A 68 -4.84 -2.07 -0.99
CA GLY A 68 -4.01 -0.89 -0.81
C GLY A 68 -2.89 -0.84 -1.84
N GLY A 69 -2.09 0.19 -1.75
CA GLY A 69 -0.97 0.40 -2.65
C GLY A 69 -0.07 1.53 -2.18
N PHE A 70 0.92 1.79 -2.99
CA PHE A 70 1.85 2.89 -2.80
C PHE A 70 1.91 3.75 -4.06
N ASP A 71 1.85 5.06 -3.87
CA ASP A 71 2.05 6.02 -4.95
C ASP A 71 3.10 7.04 -4.56
N GLN A 72 3.92 7.45 -5.53
CA GLN A 72 4.81 8.57 -5.36
C GLN A 72 4.87 9.46 -6.59
N LEU A 73 4.88 10.76 -6.31
CA LEU A 73 5.02 11.85 -7.25
C LEU A 73 6.17 12.75 -6.78
N PRO A 74 6.71 13.66 -7.61
CA PRO A 74 7.75 14.57 -7.16
C PRO A 74 7.38 15.31 -5.86
N GLY A 75 8.12 15.02 -4.79
CA GLY A 75 7.92 15.62 -3.46
C GLY A 75 6.78 15.02 -2.61
N ILE A 76 6.07 14.01 -3.10
CA ILE A 76 4.96 13.35 -2.39
C ILE A 76 5.09 11.84 -2.52
N ALA A 77 4.99 11.14 -1.39
CA ALA A 77 4.87 9.68 -1.36
C ALA A 77 3.88 9.28 -0.28
N TYR A 78 3.02 8.31 -0.57
CA TYR A 78 2.04 7.79 0.38
C TYR A 78 1.68 6.34 0.11
N LEU A 79 1.47 5.60 1.19
CA LEU A 79 0.82 4.30 1.17
C LEU A 79 -0.65 4.50 1.53
N TYR A 80 -1.53 3.75 0.91
CA TYR A 80 -2.95 3.79 1.22
C TYR A 80 -3.55 2.40 1.36
N ALA A 81 -4.63 2.32 2.12
CA ALA A 81 -5.48 1.14 2.21
C ALA A 81 -6.93 1.56 2.31
N GLY A 82 -7.84 0.77 1.75
CA GLY A 82 -9.26 1.08 1.80
C GLY A 82 -10.13 -0.07 1.33
N GLY A 83 -11.43 0.15 1.40
CA GLY A 83 -12.45 -0.80 1.00
C GLY A 83 -13.74 -0.59 1.79
N ASP A 84 -14.63 -1.57 1.67
CA ASP A 84 -15.89 -1.58 2.41
C ASP A 84 -15.69 -2.22 3.79
N SER A 85 -16.27 -1.62 4.83
CA SER A 85 -16.23 -2.16 6.19
C SER A 85 -17.31 -1.53 7.08
N ASP A 86 -17.98 -2.33 7.88
CA ASP A 86 -18.90 -1.82 8.92
C ASP A 86 -18.15 -1.26 10.13
N ALA A 87 -16.84 -1.52 10.25
CA ALA A 87 -16.01 -1.08 11.36
C ALA A 87 -14.65 -0.50 10.87
N PRO A 88 -14.66 0.58 10.07
CA PRO A 88 -13.45 1.14 9.45
C PRO A 88 -12.32 1.44 10.43
N GLU A 89 -12.64 2.07 11.57
CA GLU A 89 -11.66 2.42 12.59
C GLU A 89 -10.96 1.20 13.19
N THR A 90 -11.69 0.08 13.31
CA THR A 90 -11.16 -1.21 13.78
C THR A 90 -10.16 -1.78 12.77
N VAL A 91 -10.49 -1.69 11.47
CA VAL A 91 -9.58 -2.13 10.39
C VAL A 91 -8.30 -1.30 10.38
N VAL A 92 -8.42 0.03 10.47
CA VAL A 92 -7.25 0.94 10.49
C VAL A 92 -6.37 0.67 11.71
N ARG A 93 -6.97 0.44 12.88
CA ARG A 93 -6.20 0.07 14.08
C ARG A 93 -5.46 -1.26 13.88
N ALA A 94 -6.10 -2.25 13.28
CA ALA A 94 -5.46 -3.53 13.00
C ALA A 94 -4.29 -3.41 12.01
N ILE A 95 -4.37 -2.51 11.02
CA ILE A 95 -3.26 -2.21 10.10
C ILE A 95 -2.07 -1.62 10.88
N LEU A 96 -2.32 -0.63 11.75
CA LEU A 96 -1.28 0.00 12.57
C LEU A 96 -0.63 -1.01 13.53
N ASP A 97 -1.44 -1.82 14.21
CA ASP A 97 -0.96 -2.82 15.17
C ASP A 97 -0.10 -3.89 14.46
N GLU A 98 -0.52 -4.33 13.26
CA GLU A 98 0.25 -5.30 12.48
C GLU A 98 1.57 -4.71 11.98
N ALA A 99 1.57 -3.48 11.48
CA ALA A 99 2.80 -2.81 11.06
C ALA A 99 3.79 -2.67 12.23
N GLN A 100 3.31 -2.32 13.43
CA GLN A 100 4.12 -2.26 14.64
C GLN A 100 4.63 -3.65 15.06
N ARG A 101 3.80 -4.70 14.91
CA ARG A 101 4.24 -6.08 15.17
C ARG A 101 5.37 -6.47 14.23
N LEU A 102 5.20 -6.26 12.93
CA LEU A 102 6.22 -6.55 11.93
C LEU A 102 7.52 -5.76 12.17
N ALA A 103 7.40 -4.51 12.63
CA ALA A 103 8.56 -3.68 12.97
C ALA A 103 9.35 -4.20 14.19
N ARG A 104 8.69 -4.87 15.14
CA ARG A 104 9.32 -5.43 16.36
C ARG A 104 9.83 -6.85 16.16
N GLU A 105 9.03 -7.70 15.54
CA GLU A 105 9.27 -9.14 15.44
C GLU A 105 9.99 -9.52 14.15
N GLY A 106 10.00 -8.60 13.19
CA GLY A 106 10.49 -8.85 11.84
C GLY A 106 9.46 -9.53 10.94
N VAL A 107 9.74 -9.52 9.65
CA VAL A 107 8.98 -10.23 8.62
C VAL A 107 9.56 -11.66 8.49
N ASP A 108 8.69 -12.65 8.34
CA ASP A 108 9.15 -14.02 8.04
C ASP A 108 9.97 -14.06 6.75
N GLU A 109 11.14 -14.66 6.80
CA GLU A 109 12.07 -14.68 5.66
C GLU A 109 11.50 -15.43 4.46
N ALA A 110 10.83 -16.56 4.67
CA ALA A 110 10.26 -17.34 3.59
C ALA A 110 9.12 -16.59 2.90
N PHE A 111 8.29 -15.91 3.69
CA PHE A 111 7.20 -15.08 3.17
C PHE A 111 7.74 -13.85 2.41
N TYR A 112 8.73 -13.15 2.94
CA TYR A 112 9.42 -12.07 2.22
C TYR A 112 9.96 -12.54 0.87
N GLN A 113 10.69 -13.67 0.85
CA GLN A 113 11.27 -14.21 -0.39
C GLN A 113 10.22 -14.66 -1.39
N GLN A 114 9.08 -15.16 -0.92
CA GLN A 114 7.94 -15.51 -1.77
C GLN A 114 7.38 -14.27 -2.46
N LEU A 115 7.08 -13.22 -1.71
CA LEU A 115 6.49 -11.98 -2.24
C LEU A 115 7.47 -11.21 -3.13
N ARG A 116 8.75 -11.15 -2.74
CA ARG A 116 9.81 -10.56 -3.57
C ARG A 116 9.88 -11.25 -4.96
N ARG A 117 9.82 -12.58 -5.00
CA ARG A 117 9.80 -13.32 -6.27
C ARG A 117 8.52 -13.11 -7.06
N ALA A 118 7.38 -13.01 -6.40
CA ALA A 118 6.09 -12.75 -7.04
C ALA A 118 6.07 -11.37 -7.69
N SER A 119 6.51 -10.33 -6.97
CA SER A 119 6.62 -8.95 -7.46
C SER A 119 7.60 -8.85 -8.64
N PHE A 120 8.80 -9.44 -8.53
CA PHE A 120 9.74 -9.53 -9.65
C PHE A 120 9.14 -10.21 -10.88
N GLY A 121 8.48 -11.37 -10.69
CA GLY A 121 7.83 -12.10 -11.78
C GLY A 121 6.68 -11.31 -12.41
N SER A 122 5.96 -10.49 -11.65
CA SER A 122 4.91 -9.60 -12.16
C SER A 122 5.52 -8.51 -13.05
N THR A 123 6.58 -7.86 -12.60
CA THR A 123 7.32 -6.86 -13.38
C THR A 123 7.85 -7.46 -14.69
N LEU A 124 8.43 -8.66 -14.61
CA LEU A 124 8.94 -9.35 -15.79
C LEU A 124 7.82 -9.68 -16.80
N ARG A 125 6.64 -10.14 -16.30
CA ARG A 125 5.48 -10.40 -17.17
C ARG A 125 4.93 -9.14 -17.83
N ALA A 126 5.00 -7.98 -17.16
CA ALA A 126 4.57 -6.71 -17.73
C ALA A 126 5.35 -6.33 -19.00
N LEU A 127 6.58 -6.79 -19.14
CA LEU A 127 7.40 -6.59 -20.35
C LEU A 127 6.89 -7.36 -21.59
N ASN A 128 5.91 -8.24 -21.48
CA ASN A 128 5.26 -8.86 -22.64
C ASN A 128 4.25 -7.93 -23.34
N SER A 129 3.96 -6.75 -22.80
CA SER A 129 3.06 -5.76 -23.38
C SER A 129 3.84 -4.56 -23.87
N PHE A 130 3.69 -4.23 -25.17
CA PHE A 130 4.28 -3.00 -25.73
C PHE A 130 3.76 -1.73 -25.06
N GLU A 131 2.49 -1.72 -24.68
CA GLU A 131 1.90 -0.60 -23.95
C GLU A 131 2.57 -0.39 -22.59
N ASN A 132 2.71 -1.47 -21.81
CA ASN A 132 3.40 -1.41 -20.51
C ASN A 132 4.87 -0.99 -20.65
N ILE A 133 5.57 -1.48 -21.67
CA ILE A 133 6.95 -1.06 -21.95
C ILE A 133 6.99 0.43 -22.27
N ALA A 134 6.11 0.91 -23.16
CA ALA A 134 6.08 2.32 -23.56
C ALA A 134 5.77 3.23 -22.35
N VAL A 135 4.80 2.86 -21.52
CA VAL A 135 4.46 3.59 -20.29
C VAL A 135 5.62 3.58 -19.31
N SER A 136 6.27 2.43 -19.08
CA SER A 136 7.41 2.31 -18.16
C SER A 136 8.61 3.15 -18.62
N VAL A 137 8.88 3.17 -19.94
CA VAL A 137 9.98 3.99 -20.50
C VAL A 137 9.66 5.47 -20.37
N ALA A 138 8.42 5.88 -20.64
CA ALA A 138 8.00 7.27 -20.48
C ALA A 138 8.07 7.72 -19.01
N ASP A 139 7.56 6.90 -18.08
CA ASP A 139 7.64 7.17 -16.64
C ASP A 139 9.09 7.27 -16.18
N GLY A 140 9.94 6.32 -16.57
CA GLY A 140 11.36 6.35 -16.26
C GLY A 140 12.05 7.61 -16.78
N ALA A 141 11.71 8.05 -18.00
CA ALA A 141 12.26 9.28 -18.56
C ALA A 141 11.84 10.52 -17.76
N PHE A 142 10.57 10.60 -17.33
CA PHE A 142 10.08 11.71 -16.50
C PHE A 142 10.64 11.69 -15.08
N ARG A 143 10.87 10.53 -14.51
CA ARG A 143 11.33 10.33 -13.14
C ARG A 143 12.85 10.16 -13.01
N GLY A 144 13.58 10.13 -14.15
CA GLY A 144 15.05 10.09 -14.18
C GLY A 144 15.66 8.71 -13.90
N PHE A 145 14.99 7.62 -14.26
CA PHE A 145 15.55 6.27 -14.13
C PHE A 145 15.35 5.43 -15.41
N ASP A 146 16.18 4.39 -15.56
CA ASP A 146 16.03 3.37 -16.59
C ASP A 146 15.21 2.19 -16.06
N PRO A 147 13.97 1.96 -16.54
CA PRO A 147 13.11 0.89 -16.05
C PRO A 147 13.70 -0.51 -16.27
N PHE A 148 14.60 -0.70 -17.25
CA PHE A 148 15.22 -2.00 -17.52
C PHE A 148 16.31 -2.39 -16.51
N ARG A 149 16.69 -1.48 -15.61
CA ARG A 149 17.60 -1.78 -14.49
C ARG A 149 16.88 -2.37 -13.27
N PHE A 150 15.57 -2.65 -13.37
CA PHE A 150 14.82 -3.23 -12.24
C PHE A 150 15.43 -4.52 -11.66
N PRO A 151 16.08 -5.44 -12.44
CA PRO A 151 16.69 -6.62 -11.85
C PRO A 151 17.80 -6.28 -10.83
N GLU A 152 18.66 -5.32 -11.18
CA GLU A 152 19.72 -4.85 -10.28
C GLU A 152 19.16 -4.22 -9.01
N VAL A 153 18.06 -3.46 -9.16
CA VAL A 153 17.39 -2.83 -8.02
C VAL A 153 16.76 -3.87 -7.11
N TYR A 154 16.05 -4.86 -7.67
CA TYR A 154 15.52 -5.98 -6.88
C TYR A 154 16.60 -6.74 -6.11
N ASP A 155 17.78 -6.92 -6.70
CA ASP A 155 18.90 -7.58 -6.02
C ASP A 155 19.46 -6.76 -4.86
N SER A 156 19.28 -5.44 -4.89
CA SER A 156 19.69 -4.53 -3.82
C SER A 156 18.69 -4.41 -2.68
N VAL A 157 17.43 -4.84 -2.88
CA VAL A 157 16.37 -4.73 -1.87
C VAL A 157 16.45 -5.90 -0.90
N THR A 158 16.51 -5.58 0.39
CA THR A 158 16.58 -6.54 1.48
C THR A 158 15.32 -6.54 2.33
N ARG A 159 15.11 -7.61 3.10
CA ARG A 159 14.03 -7.66 4.10
C ARG A 159 14.10 -6.50 5.09
N ALA A 160 15.32 -6.15 5.52
CA ALA A 160 15.52 -5.04 6.44
C ALA A 160 15.06 -3.68 5.89
N ASP A 161 15.17 -3.46 4.57
CA ASP A 161 14.66 -2.26 3.92
C ASP A 161 13.12 -2.19 3.99
N VAL A 162 12.45 -3.33 3.78
CA VAL A 162 10.99 -3.44 3.88
C VAL A 162 10.51 -3.22 5.30
N GLU A 163 11.19 -3.83 6.28
CA GLU A 163 10.92 -3.64 7.71
C GLU A 163 11.11 -2.18 8.14
N ALA A 164 12.16 -1.54 7.66
CA ALA A 164 12.41 -0.11 7.91
C ALA A 164 11.31 0.77 7.30
N PHE A 165 10.91 0.49 6.07
CA PHE A 165 9.83 1.22 5.39
C PHE A 165 8.51 1.11 6.17
N LEU A 166 8.11 -0.09 6.59
CA LEU A 166 6.89 -0.30 7.40
C LEU A 166 6.96 0.49 8.71
N ARG A 167 8.08 0.39 9.43
CA ARG A 167 8.29 1.08 10.71
C ARG A 167 8.20 2.59 10.60
N GLU A 168 8.76 3.16 9.53
CA GLU A 168 8.85 4.61 9.36
C GLU A 168 7.61 5.23 8.73
N SER A 169 6.89 4.46 7.91
CA SER A 169 5.77 4.98 7.13
C SER A 169 4.41 4.72 7.79
N ILE A 170 4.21 3.53 8.38
CA ILE A 170 2.89 3.14 8.89
C ILE A 170 2.77 3.49 10.38
N VAL A 171 2.60 4.77 10.64
CA VAL A 171 2.46 5.33 12.00
C VAL A 171 1.26 6.26 12.06
N GLU A 172 0.60 6.33 13.23
CA GLU A 172 -0.64 7.10 13.44
C GLU A 172 -0.43 8.59 13.16
N GLU A 173 0.73 9.15 13.50
CA GLU A 173 1.04 10.56 13.31
C GLU A 173 1.05 10.98 11.83
N ARG A 174 1.32 10.06 10.93
CA ARG A 174 1.38 10.27 9.49
C ARG A 174 0.12 9.84 8.76
N SER A 175 -0.88 9.32 9.48
CA SER A 175 -2.12 8.83 8.88
C SER A 175 -3.18 9.92 8.71
N ALA A 176 -4.04 9.72 7.71
CA ALA A 176 -5.31 10.42 7.54
C ALA A 176 -6.37 9.40 7.12
N LEU A 177 -7.55 9.47 7.73
CA LEU A 177 -8.67 8.54 7.50
C LEU A 177 -9.90 9.28 6.99
N SER A 178 -10.43 8.83 5.86
CA SER A 178 -11.72 9.26 5.31
C SER A 178 -12.70 8.09 5.36
N ILE A 179 -13.93 8.37 5.85
CA ILE A 179 -15.01 7.38 5.93
C ILE A 179 -16.24 7.95 5.25
N LEU A 180 -16.83 7.19 4.35
CA LEU A 180 -18.14 7.43 3.77
C LEU A 180 -19.15 6.50 4.43
N ILE A 181 -20.28 7.04 4.88
CA ILE A 181 -21.35 6.24 5.45
C ILE A 181 -22.64 6.41 4.64
N PRO A 182 -23.52 5.38 4.60
CA PRO A 182 -24.81 5.51 3.96
C PRO A 182 -25.62 6.67 4.54
N LYS A 183 -26.25 7.45 3.65
CA LYS A 183 -27.30 8.40 4.09
C LYS A 183 -28.45 7.61 4.68
N LYS A 184 -28.94 8.00 5.84
CA LYS A 184 -30.20 7.45 6.37
C LYS A 184 -31.35 7.85 5.43
N GLU A 185 -32.08 6.87 4.92
CA GLU A 185 -33.34 7.13 4.21
C GLU A 185 -34.25 7.95 5.14
N GLY A 186 -34.63 9.15 4.72
CA GLY A 186 -35.58 10.01 5.46
C GLY A 186 -35.10 11.42 5.82
N ALA A 187 -33.88 11.83 5.42
CA ALA A 187 -33.43 13.22 5.60
C ALA A 187 -33.60 14.05 4.31
N SER A 188 -34.78 13.98 3.69
CA SER A 188 -35.18 14.97 2.67
C SER A 188 -36.01 16.02 3.38
N GLN A 189 -35.44 17.17 3.70
CA GLN A 189 -36.13 18.45 3.81
C GLN A 189 -35.32 19.50 3.07
#